data_9f49d34fba5ebfea3a4a59e6dba9f3a5
#
_entry.id   9f49d34fba5ebfea3a4a59e6dba9f3a5
#
_cell.length_a   1.000
_cell.length_b   1.000
_cell.length_c   1.000
_cell.angle_alpha   90.00
_cell.angle_beta   90.00
_cell.angle_gamma   90.00
#
_symmetry.space_group_name_H-M   'P 1'
#
loop_
_entity.id
_entity.type
_entity.pdbx_description
1 polymer ?
#
loop_
_entity_poly.entity_id
_entity_poly.type
_entity_poly.pdbx_seq_one_letter_code
_entity_poly.pdbx_strand_id
1 'polypeptide(L)'
;MEASRRPFANPMLASIASKLAFKERRTETSIQFLEEMLQRTDDELTKQRFKKRIEALRGILLLEQAVAQYQKRYHEKPKSFELLVAKGIIQNVPQDPYGGKFYIDPSGNVTSTTERELMPHRKQ
;
A
#
# COMPACT_ATOMS: atom_id res chain seq x y z
N MET A 1 10.49 -19.22 -22.90
CA MET A 1 9.95 -19.14 -23.12
C MET A 1 8.76 -19.37 -22.97
N GLU A 2 8.33 -19.78 -22.39
CA GLU A 2 7.19 -20.07 -22.28
C GLU A 2 6.29 -19.13 -21.77
N ALA A 3 6.64 -18.32 -20.91
CA ALA A 3 5.77 -17.32 -20.43
C ALA A 3 5.23 -16.53 -21.53
N SER A 4 6.04 -16.28 -22.43
CA SER A 4 5.63 -15.47 -23.51
C SER A 4 4.60 -16.20 -24.33
N ARG A 5 4.38 -17.46 -24.06
CA ARG A 5 3.50 -18.11 -24.79
C ARG A 5 2.20 -18.12 -24.20
N ARG A 6 1.89 -17.49 -23.14
CA ARG A 6 0.60 -17.45 -22.60
C ARG A 6 -0.26 -16.71 -23.51
N PRO A 7 -1.10 -17.33 -24.23
CA PRO A 7 -1.87 -16.67 -25.27
C PRO A 7 -2.86 -15.67 -24.72
N PHE A 8 -3.29 -15.89 -23.49
CA PHE A 8 -4.23 -14.93 -22.94
C PHE A 8 -3.55 -13.86 -22.14
N ALA A 9 -2.26 -13.80 -22.18
CA ALA A 9 -1.56 -12.80 -21.41
C ALA A 9 -1.86 -11.41 -21.95
N ASN A 10 -2.35 -10.56 -21.07
CA ASN A 10 -2.62 -9.19 -21.41
C ASN A 10 -1.46 -8.35 -20.93
N PRO A 11 -0.69 -7.71 -21.81
CA PRO A 11 0.48 -6.94 -21.38
C PRO A 11 0.13 -5.86 -20.38
N MET A 12 -1.01 -5.23 -20.54
CA MET A 12 -1.41 -4.19 -19.62
C MET A 12 -1.67 -4.77 -18.23
N LEU A 13 -2.33 -5.90 -18.15
CA LEU A 13 -2.57 -6.54 -16.87
C LEU A 13 -1.29 -6.97 -16.22
N ALA A 14 -0.38 -7.52 -16.98
CA ALA A 14 0.90 -7.94 -16.44
C ALA A 14 1.67 -6.75 -15.89
N SER A 15 1.61 -5.63 -16.58
CA SER A 15 2.29 -4.43 -16.15
C SER A 15 1.71 -3.91 -14.85
N ILE A 16 0.39 -3.92 -14.72
CA ILE A 16 -0.27 -3.48 -13.51
C ILE A 16 0.09 -4.39 -12.35
N ALA A 17 0.09 -5.69 -12.58
CA ALA A 17 0.42 -6.65 -11.53
C ALA A 17 1.85 -6.46 -11.05
N SER A 18 2.78 -6.17 -11.96
CA SER A 18 4.16 -5.93 -11.59
C SER A 18 4.29 -4.70 -10.74
N LYS A 19 3.55 -3.65 -11.07
CA LYS A 19 3.60 -2.43 -10.31
C LYS A 19 3.07 -2.63 -8.91
N LEU A 20 1.99 -3.36 -8.78
CA LEU A 20 1.40 -3.62 -7.48
C LEU A 20 2.35 -4.42 -6.61
N ALA A 21 3.00 -5.43 -7.18
CA ALA A 21 3.94 -6.25 -6.44
C ALA A 21 5.14 -5.43 -5.99
N PHE A 22 5.59 -4.53 -6.84
CA PHE A 22 6.72 -3.67 -6.52
C PHE A 22 6.37 -2.74 -5.35
N LYS A 23 5.17 -2.18 -5.38
CA LYS A 23 4.72 -1.29 -4.32
C LYS A 23 4.61 -2.02 -3.00
N GLU A 24 4.06 -3.21 -3.02
CA GLU A 24 3.96 -4.01 -1.81
C GLU A 24 5.32 -4.25 -1.20
N ARG A 25 6.29 -4.61 -2.04
CA ARG A 25 7.62 -4.88 -1.54
C ARG A 25 8.29 -3.66 -0.97
N ARG A 26 8.05 -2.52 -1.59
CA ARG A 26 8.62 -1.28 -1.07
C ARG A 26 8.04 -0.95 0.29
N THR A 27 6.73 -1.15 0.45
CA THR A 27 6.08 -0.88 1.72
C THR A 27 6.61 -1.83 2.79
N GLU A 28 6.73 -3.11 2.45
CA GLU A 28 7.26 -4.10 3.38
C GLU A 28 8.68 -3.76 3.81
N THR A 29 9.49 -3.35 2.86
CA THR A 29 10.88 -2.99 3.16
C THR A 29 10.94 -1.80 4.08
N SER A 30 10.08 -0.81 3.86
CA SER A 30 10.02 0.35 4.72
C SER A 30 9.63 -0.03 6.13
N ILE A 31 8.66 -0.92 6.27
CA ILE A 31 8.23 -1.37 7.58
C ILE A 31 9.38 -2.08 8.29
N GLN A 32 10.08 -2.97 7.59
CA GLN A 32 11.17 -3.70 8.19
C GLN A 32 12.29 -2.77 8.64
N PHE A 33 12.59 -1.77 7.82
CA PHE A 33 13.61 -0.81 8.15
C PHE A 33 13.24 -0.05 9.44
N LEU A 34 12.00 0.39 9.52
CA LEU A 34 11.55 1.12 10.70
C LEU A 34 11.53 0.24 11.95
N GLU A 35 11.18 -1.02 11.78
CA GLU A 35 11.17 -1.94 12.90
C GLU A 35 12.59 -2.15 13.43
N GLU A 36 13.57 -2.20 12.54
CA GLU A 36 14.95 -2.30 12.97
C GLU A 36 15.39 -1.05 13.69
N MET A 37 15.03 0.10 13.15
CA MET A 37 15.38 1.35 13.77
C MET A 37 14.74 1.47 15.15
N LEU A 38 13.51 0.97 15.26
CA LEU A 38 12.79 1.01 16.52
C LEU A 38 13.54 0.23 17.60
N GLN A 39 14.12 -0.89 17.22
CA GLN A 39 14.85 -1.70 18.17
C GLN A 39 16.17 -1.08 18.60
N ARG A 40 16.71 -0.22 17.77
CA ARG A 40 17.99 0.40 18.05
C ARG A 40 17.91 1.73 18.76
N THR A 41 16.74 2.32 18.86
CA THR A 41 16.64 3.63 19.46
C THR A 41 16.23 3.53 20.93
N ASP A 42 16.78 4.41 21.74
CA ASP A 42 16.45 4.45 23.15
C ASP A 42 15.55 5.62 23.45
N ASP A 43 15.41 6.53 22.55
CA ASP A 43 14.63 7.73 22.76
C ASP A 43 13.15 7.43 22.66
N GLU A 44 12.43 7.63 23.76
CA GLU A 44 11.03 7.27 23.82
C GLU A 44 10.17 7.99 22.79
N LEU A 45 10.42 9.27 22.58
CA LEU A 45 9.64 10.03 21.63
C LEU A 45 9.87 9.50 20.20
N THR A 46 11.13 9.20 19.89
CA THR A 46 11.46 8.65 18.59
C THR A 46 10.83 7.28 18.39
N LYS A 47 10.81 6.47 19.46
CA LYS A 47 10.16 5.18 19.37
C LYS A 47 8.70 5.31 19.01
N GLN A 48 8.01 6.27 19.64
CA GLN A 48 6.61 6.46 19.36
C GLN A 48 6.36 6.91 17.93
N ARG A 49 7.26 7.73 17.41
CA ARG A 49 7.14 8.18 16.03
C ARG A 49 7.32 7.02 15.07
N PHE A 50 8.28 6.15 15.35
CA PHE A 50 8.48 4.98 14.49
C PHE A 50 7.28 4.05 14.55
N LYS A 51 6.75 3.83 15.74
CA LYS A 51 5.60 2.93 15.90
C LYS A 51 4.40 3.44 15.10
N LYS A 52 4.18 4.74 15.17
CA LYS A 52 3.05 5.32 14.44
C LYS A 52 3.24 5.22 12.94
N ARG A 53 4.45 5.45 12.48
CA ARG A 53 4.73 5.34 11.07
C ARG A 53 4.57 3.90 10.59
N ILE A 54 5.03 2.96 11.38
CA ILE A 54 4.87 1.54 11.06
C ILE A 54 3.40 1.20 10.95
N GLU A 55 2.61 1.68 11.89
CA GLU A 55 1.18 1.40 11.88
C GLU A 55 0.53 1.94 10.60
N ALA A 56 0.90 3.16 10.22
CA ALA A 56 0.36 3.74 8.99
C ALA A 56 0.75 2.91 7.77
N LEU A 57 2.01 2.48 7.72
CA LEU A 57 2.47 1.69 6.59
C LEU A 57 1.82 0.32 6.55
N ARG A 58 1.52 -0.26 7.70
CA ARG A 58 0.83 -1.54 7.71
C ARG A 58 -0.58 -1.41 7.15
N GLY A 59 -1.24 -0.28 7.42
CA GLY A 59 -2.53 -0.04 6.83
C GLY A 59 -2.44 0.08 5.32
N ILE A 60 -1.41 0.78 4.86
CA ILE A 60 -1.19 0.91 3.42
C ILE A 60 -0.91 -0.45 2.80
N LEU A 61 -0.07 -1.25 3.45
CA LEU A 61 0.25 -2.57 2.93
C LEU A 61 -0.99 -3.45 2.82
N LEU A 62 -1.83 -3.41 3.84
CA LEU A 62 -3.06 -4.18 3.82
C LEU A 62 -3.91 -3.79 2.62
N LEU A 63 -4.03 -2.49 2.37
CA LEU A 63 -4.83 -2.01 1.26
C LEU A 63 -4.18 -2.32 -0.08
N GLU A 64 -2.85 -2.25 -0.14
CA GLU A 64 -2.15 -2.62 -1.37
C GLU A 64 -2.39 -4.08 -1.72
N GLN A 65 -2.34 -4.93 -0.71
CA GLN A 65 -2.59 -6.35 -0.93
C GLN A 65 -4.03 -6.60 -1.35
N ALA A 66 -4.95 -5.85 -0.76
CA ALA A 66 -6.36 -5.98 -1.11
C ALA A 66 -6.61 -5.53 -2.54
N VAL A 67 -5.98 -4.45 -2.94
CA VAL A 67 -6.12 -3.95 -4.31
C VAL A 67 -5.58 -4.98 -5.30
N ALA A 68 -4.43 -5.58 -4.97
CA ALA A 68 -3.85 -6.59 -5.83
C ALA A 68 -4.76 -7.81 -5.94
N GLN A 69 -5.37 -8.19 -4.83
CA GLN A 69 -6.27 -9.32 -4.81
C GLN A 69 -7.52 -9.05 -5.65
N TYR A 70 -8.05 -7.85 -5.54
CA TYR A 70 -9.21 -7.45 -6.32
C TYR A 70 -8.87 -7.47 -7.82
N GLN A 71 -7.72 -6.90 -8.16
CA GLN A 71 -7.26 -6.84 -9.53
C GLN A 71 -7.14 -8.25 -10.13
N LYS A 72 -6.59 -9.16 -9.34
CA LYS A 72 -6.40 -10.52 -9.78
C LYS A 72 -7.72 -11.22 -10.03
N ARG A 73 -8.70 -10.94 -9.17
CA ARG A 73 -9.99 -11.60 -9.26
C ARG A 73 -10.92 -11.00 -10.31
N TYR A 74 -10.94 -9.69 -10.40
CA TYR A 74 -11.89 -9.01 -11.27
C TYR A 74 -11.26 -8.36 -12.49
N HIS A 75 -9.94 -8.39 -12.61
CA HIS A 75 -9.21 -7.88 -13.76
C HIS A 75 -9.43 -6.39 -14.00
N GLU A 76 -9.63 -5.65 -12.93
CA GLU A 76 -9.74 -4.21 -13.03
C GLU A 76 -9.41 -3.62 -11.67
N LYS A 77 -9.12 -2.34 -11.63
CA LYS A 77 -8.79 -1.68 -10.38
C LYS A 77 -10.07 -1.36 -9.62
N PRO A 78 -10.05 -1.49 -8.30
CA PRO A 78 -11.22 -1.12 -7.52
C PRO A 78 -11.38 0.40 -7.55
N LYS A 79 -12.61 0.87 -7.53
CA LYS A 79 -12.86 2.29 -7.57
C LYS A 79 -12.75 2.92 -6.19
N SER A 80 -12.94 2.14 -5.16
CA SER A 80 -12.88 2.65 -3.81
C SER A 80 -12.57 1.51 -2.86
N PHE A 81 -12.18 1.86 -1.64
CA PHE A 81 -11.92 0.83 -0.64
C PHE A 81 -13.21 0.21 -0.15
N GLU A 82 -14.31 0.95 -0.20
CA GLU A 82 -15.59 0.39 0.18
C GLU A 82 -15.97 -0.78 -0.70
N LEU A 83 -15.55 -0.75 -1.95
CA LEU A 83 -15.80 -1.85 -2.85
C LEU A 83 -15.08 -3.10 -2.37
N LEU A 84 -13.88 -2.94 -1.83
CA LEU A 84 -13.13 -4.07 -1.30
C LEU A 84 -13.84 -4.69 -0.11
N VAL A 85 -14.46 -3.86 0.70
CA VAL A 85 -15.24 -4.35 1.82
C VAL A 85 -16.48 -5.08 1.32
N ALA A 86 -17.16 -4.49 0.34
CA ALA A 86 -18.37 -5.09 -0.21
C ALA A 86 -18.10 -6.45 -0.85
N LYS A 87 -16.91 -6.62 -1.42
CA LYS A 87 -16.55 -7.89 -2.04
C LYS A 87 -15.96 -8.88 -1.05
N GLY A 88 -15.86 -8.50 0.21
CA GLY A 88 -15.35 -9.41 1.23
C GLY A 88 -13.86 -9.60 1.23
N ILE A 89 -13.12 -8.76 0.53
CA ILE A 89 -11.68 -8.88 0.48
C ILE A 89 -11.06 -8.39 1.77
N ILE A 90 -11.64 -7.33 2.35
CA ILE A 90 -11.23 -6.86 3.67
C ILE A 90 -12.49 -6.66 4.49
N GLN A 91 -12.36 -6.68 5.79
CA GLN A 91 -13.51 -6.51 6.66
C GLN A 91 -13.88 -5.05 6.82
N ASN A 92 -12.87 -4.20 6.92
CA ASN A 92 -13.11 -2.78 7.02
C ASN A 92 -11.86 -2.06 6.56
N VAL A 93 -11.99 -0.78 6.29
CA VAL A 93 -10.86 0.02 5.85
C VAL A 93 -10.07 0.44 7.09
N PRO A 94 -8.76 0.19 7.13
CA PRO A 94 -7.97 0.58 8.28
C PRO A 94 -7.92 2.09 8.42
N GLN A 95 -7.69 2.55 9.63
CA GLN A 95 -7.60 3.96 9.89
C GLN A 95 -6.18 4.43 9.86
N ASP A 96 -5.98 5.64 9.35
CA ASP A 96 -4.69 6.27 9.36
C ASP A 96 -4.42 6.75 10.79
N PRO A 97 -3.37 6.27 11.44
CA PRO A 97 -3.10 6.67 12.83
C PRO A 97 -2.78 8.15 12.99
N TYR A 98 -2.49 8.84 11.89
CA TYR A 98 -2.26 10.28 11.95
C TYR A 98 -3.54 11.09 11.80
N GLY A 99 -4.66 10.41 11.63
CA GLY A 99 -5.93 11.10 11.49
C GLY A 99 -6.34 11.44 10.08
N GLY A 100 -5.50 11.10 9.13
CA GLY A 100 -5.85 11.35 7.72
C GLY A 100 -6.69 10.23 7.16
N LYS A 101 -6.76 10.16 5.86
CA LYS A 101 -7.52 9.14 5.18
C LYS A 101 -6.69 8.48 4.10
N PHE A 102 -6.82 7.17 4.01
CA PHE A 102 -6.19 6.43 2.92
C PHE A 102 -7.06 6.58 1.69
N TYR A 103 -6.44 6.63 0.54
CA TYR A 103 -7.18 6.73 -0.72
C TYR A 103 -6.34 6.17 -1.85
N ILE A 104 -6.97 5.99 -3.00
CA ILE A 104 -6.28 5.50 -4.20
C ILE A 104 -6.08 6.72 -5.08
N ASP A 105 -4.84 7.03 -5.41
CA ASP A 105 -4.57 8.22 -6.21
C ASP A 105 -4.83 7.93 -7.70
N PRO A 106 -4.77 8.95 -8.55
CA PRO A 106 -5.08 8.75 -9.98
C PRO A 106 -4.18 7.71 -10.64
N SER A 107 -2.99 7.50 -10.11
CA SER A 107 -2.10 6.48 -10.66
C SER A 107 -2.45 5.08 -10.20
N GLY A 108 -3.40 4.95 -9.28
CA GLY A 108 -3.78 3.66 -8.76
C GLY A 108 -3.00 3.23 -7.53
N ASN A 109 -2.28 4.15 -6.92
CA ASN A 109 -1.48 3.85 -5.74
C ASN A 109 -2.26 4.12 -4.48
N VAL A 110 -2.06 3.27 -3.47
CA VAL A 110 -2.64 3.49 -2.16
C VAL A 110 -1.76 4.50 -1.45
N THR A 111 -2.37 5.53 -0.91
CA THR A 111 -1.62 6.55 -0.19
C THR A 111 -2.55 7.15 0.84
N SER A 112 -2.10 8.19 1.54
CA SER A 112 -2.95 8.83 2.53
C SER A 112 -2.75 10.33 2.46
N THR A 113 -3.72 11.07 2.96
CA THR A 113 -3.61 12.51 3.00
C THR A 113 -2.47 12.94 3.91
N THR A 114 -2.18 12.15 4.94
CA THR A 114 -1.10 12.45 5.85
C THR A 114 0.26 12.31 5.17
N GLU A 115 0.35 11.36 4.25
CA GLU A 115 1.60 11.14 3.55
C GLU A 115 2.07 12.41 2.86
N ARG A 116 1.13 13.12 2.27
CA ARG A 116 1.46 14.33 1.60
C ARG A 116 1.99 15.38 2.57
N GLU A 117 1.46 15.43 3.76
CA GLU A 117 1.91 16.37 4.75
C GLU A 117 3.25 16.01 5.33
N LEU A 118 3.52 14.72 5.48
CA LEU A 118 4.77 14.29 6.06
C LEU A 118 5.93 14.42 5.10
N MET A 119 5.65 14.48 3.82
CA MET A 119 6.71 14.60 2.82
C MET A 119 6.49 15.81 1.95
N PRO A 120 6.32 16.95 2.55
CA PRO A 120 6.01 18.15 1.78
C PRO A 120 7.10 18.61 0.86
N HIS A 121 8.32 18.25 1.14
CA HIS A 121 9.39 18.69 0.31
C HIS A 121 9.34 18.17 -1.07
N ARG A 122 8.48 17.31 -1.29
CA ARG A 122 8.44 16.89 -2.58
C ARG A 122 7.86 17.83 -3.43
N LYS A 123 7.54 18.84 -3.20
CA LYS A 123 7.02 19.71 -3.97
C LYS A 123 7.71 20.23 -4.87
N GLN A 124 7.88 20.34 -5.48
CA GLN A 124 8.50 20.82 -6.20
C GLN A 124 8.45 21.16 -6.71
#